data_1e73beece4fb7574ae1b818c165b22ea
#
_entry.id   1e73beece4fb7574ae1b818c165b22ea
#
_cell.length_a   1.000
_cell.length_b   1.000
_cell.length_c   1.000
_cell.angle_alpha   90.00
_cell.angle_beta   90.00
_cell.angle_gamma   90.00
#
_symmetry.space_group_name_H-M   'P 1'
#
loop_
_entity.id
_entity.type
_entity.pdbx_description
1 polymer ?
#
loop_
_entity_poly.entity_id
_entity_poly.type
_entity_poly.pdbx_seq_one_letter_code
_entity_poly.pdbx_strand_id
1 'polypeptide(L)'
;MSKYNDTIYALSTSTGKSAIDVIRISGNNSLKILKKIILIKKIIPNKTNLIILKYKKEVIDQVILTYFKAPKSFTGQDVFEINCHGSIAVVKKISNILSFLGVRLAEPGEFTKRALMNNKLDLVQTESLSDLINSETEKQRSLAINNLSGGLSFFVEKINKKLTQLLANTEALIDFSDEDLPKNVLSKIKEQNKNIIQVIKNELKN
;
A
#
# COMPACT_ATOMS: atom_id res chain seq x y z
N MET A 1 10.27 13.34 -0.46
CA MET A 1 10.74 12.89 0.88
C MET A 1 9.55 12.31 1.62
N SER A 2 9.65 11.11 2.20
CA SER A 2 8.55 10.50 2.96
C SER A 2 8.12 11.44 4.09
N LYS A 3 6.81 11.67 4.21
CA LYS A 3 6.20 12.52 5.26
C LYS A 3 6.37 11.93 6.67
N TYR A 4 6.80 10.67 6.76
CA TYR A 4 7.00 9.92 8.00
C TYR A 4 8.48 9.59 8.17
N ASN A 5 9.14 10.26 9.12
CA ASN A 5 10.55 10.03 9.45
C ASN A 5 10.77 8.96 10.51
N ASP A 6 9.71 8.52 11.18
CA ASP A 6 9.75 7.53 12.24
C ASP A 6 9.70 6.10 11.68
N THR A 7 10.18 5.17 12.51
CA THR A 7 10.07 3.73 12.22
C THR A 7 8.99 3.13 13.10
N ILE A 8 8.12 2.35 12.49
CA ILE A 8 6.98 1.70 13.15
C ILE A 8 7.10 0.18 13.09
N TYR A 9 6.43 -0.50 14.02
CA TYR A 9 6.22 -1.93 13.98
C TYR A 9 4.78 -2.29 14.35
N ALA A 10 4.34 -3.46 13.91
CA ALA A 10 3.09 -4.07 14.36
C ALA A 10 3.17 -5.59 14.25
N LEU A 11 2.37 -6.27 15.07
CA LEU A 11 1.97 -7.65 14.84
C LEU A 11 0.99 -7.65 13.65
N SER A 12 1.32 -8.37 12.58
CA SER A 12 0.53 -8.41 11.34
C SER A 12 -0.37 -9.65 11.24
N THR A 13 -0.23 -10.58 12.18
CA THR A 13 -1.11 -11.75 12.37
C THR A 13 -2.12 -11.48 13.47
N SER A 14 -3.16 -12.31 13.54
CA SER A 14 -4.17 -12.22 14.61
C SER A 14 -3.52 -12.42 15.98
N THR A 15 -4.08 -11.77 17.00
CA THR A 15 -3.58 -11.89 18.37
C THR A 15 -3.97 -13.25 18.96
N GLY A 16 -3.04 -13.86 19.71
CA GLY A 16 -3.30 -15.14 20.38
C GLY A 16 -2.11 -16.10 20.30
N LYS A 17 -2.37 -17.38 20.52
CA LYS A 17 -1.38 -18.45 20.31
C LYS A 17 -1.52 -18.98 18.89
N SER A 18 -0.43 -18.99 18.16
CA SER A 18 -0.35 -19.55 16.82
C SER A 18 0.96 -20.32 16.63
N ALA A 19 1.13 -21.03 15.53
CA ALA A 19 2.41 -21.63 15.20
C ALA A 19 3.44 -20.57 14.80
N ILE A 20 3.01 -19.56 14.02
CA ILE A 20 3.86 -18.49 13.49
C ILE A 20 3.13 -17.16 13.63
N ASP A 21 3.86 -16.16 14.10
CA ASP A 21 3.44 -14.76 14.10
C ASP A 21 4.37 -13.92 13.26
N VAL A 22 3.83 -12.89 12.62
CA VAL A 22 4.57 -11.98 11.75
C VAL A 22 4.61 -10.59 12.39
N ILE A 23 5.80 -10.14 12.77
CA ILE A 23 6.03 -8.76 13.18
C ILE A 23 6.61 -7.99 12.01
N ARG A 24 5.90 -6.97 11.55
CA ARG A 24 6.33 -6.09 10.46
C ARG A 24 6.91 -4.80 11.01
N ILE A 25 8.02 -4.35 10.42
CA ILE A 25 8.70 -3.10 10.77
C ILE A 25 8.86 -2.29 9.49
N SER A 26 8.54 -0.99 9.51
CA SER A 26 8.70 -0.09 8.37
C SER A 26 9.26 1.26 8.77
N GLY A 27 10.19 1.78 7.98
CA GLY A 27 10.76 3.12 8.16
C GLY A 27 12.22 3.23 7.77
N ASN A 28 12.70 4.45 7.66
CA ASN A 28 14.05 4.75 7.16
C ASN A 28 15.18 4.22 8.07
N ASN A 29 14.90 4.06 9.37
CA ASN A 29 15.87 3.54 10.34
C ASN A 29 15.71 2.03 10.63
N SER A 30 14.80 1.34 9.96
CA SER A 30 14.49 -0.08 10.23
C SER A 30 15.71 -0.97 10.10
N LEU A 31 16.56 -0.79 9.08
CA LEU A 31 17.79 -1.57 8.90
C LEU A 31 18.80 -1.33 10.06
N LYS A 32 18.95 -0.07 10.50
CA LYS A 32 19.85 0.28 11.61
C LYS A 32 19.40 -0.36 12.93
N ILE A 33 18.11 -0.38 13.16
CA ILE A 33 17.48 -0.96 14.34
C ILE A 33 17.63 -2.48 14.32
N LEU A 34 17.32 -3.10 13.19
CA LEU A 34 17.39 -4.53 13.04
C LEU A 34 18.80 -5.09 13.29
N LYS A 35 19.84 -4.41 12.80
CA LYS A 35 21.26 -4.79 13.06
C LYS A 35 21.64 -4.86 14.53
N LYS A 36 20.84 -4.28 15.45
CA LYS A 36 21.09 -4.37 16.90
C LYS A 36 20.53 -5.65 17.53
N ILE A 37 19.62 -6.34 16.82
CA ILE A 37 18.92 -7.52 17.33
C ILE A 37 19.19 -8.79 16.51
N ILE A 38 19.98 -8.68 15.43
CA ILE A 38 20.39 -9.80 14.59
C ILE A 38 21.89 -9.83 14.41
N LEU A 39 22.46 -11.04 14.27
CA LEU A 39 23.90 -11.27 14.12
C LEU A 39 24.34 -11.49 12.65
N ILE A 40 23.56 -11.05 11.67
CA ILE A 40 23.88 -11.27 10.26
C ILE A 40 24.74 -10.12 9.72
N LYS A 41 25.86 -10.48 9.07
CA LYS A 41 26.74 -9.51 8.41
C LYS A 41 26.15 -8.90 7.14
N LYS A 42 25.31 -9.63 6.40
CA LYS A 42 24.71 -9.19 5.12
C LYS A 42 23.30 -9.72 4.98
N ILE A 43 22.34 -8.81 4.80
CA ILE A 43 20.94 -9.13 4.49
C ILE A 43 20.73 -8.83 3.01
N ILE A 44 20.27 -9.83 2.26
CA ILE A 44 19.96 -9.67 0.84
C ILE A 44 18.48 -9.35 0.71
N PRO A 45 18.09 -8.22 0.06
CA PRO A 45 16.71 -7.90 -0.16
C PRO A 45 15.95 -9.01 -0.93
N ASN A 46 14.67 -9.20 -0.58
CA ASN A 46 13.76 -10.18 -1.18
C ASN A 46 14.22 -11.65 -1.05
N LYS A 47 15.09 -11.91 -0.07
CA LYS A 47 15.45 -13.27 0.33
C LYS A 47 15.10 -13.50 1.79
N THR A 48 14.58 -14.69 2.06
CA THR A 48 14.34 -15.17 3.42
C THR A 48 15.63 -15.68 4.04
N ASN A 49 15.82 -15.39 5.32
CA ASN A 49 16.98 -15.83 6.08
C ASN A 49 16.51 -16.45 7.39
N LEU A 50 16.92 -17.66 7.68
CA LEU A 50 16.76 -18.26 9.00
C LEU A 50 17.85 -17.66 9.92
N ILE A 51 17.43 -17.01 10.99
CA ILE A 51 18.32 -16.31 11.89
C ILE A 51 17.98 -16.56 13.36
N ILE A 52 18.98 -16.41 14.22
CA ILE A 52 18.77 -16.32 15.66
C ILE A 52 18.56 -14.85 16.01
N LEU A 53 17.39 -14.53 16.51
CA LEU A 53 17.06 -13.22 17.07
C LEU A 53 17.66 -13.14 18.47
N LYS A 54 18.55 -12.16 18.67
CA LYS A 54 19.28 -12.01 19.93
C LYS A 54 19.33 -10.55 20.33
N TYR A 55 19.12 -10.28 21.60
CA TYR A 55 19.31 -8.94 22.13
C TYR A 55 20.22 -8.98 23.36
N LYS A 56 21.30 -8.18 23.34
CA LYS A 56 22.39 -8.28 24.33
C LYS A 56 22.96 -9.71 24.34
N LYS A 57 22.87 -10.42 25.48
CA LYS A 57 23.32 -11.80 25.63
C LYS A 57 22.23 -12.85 25.56
N GLU A 58 20.95 -12.41 25.43
CA GLU A 58 19.77 -13.28 25.46
C GLU A 58 19.34 -13.68 24.04
N VAL A 59 19.19 -14.97 23.79
CA VAL A 59 18.51 -15.50 22.61
C VAL A 59 17.01 -15.40 22.83
N ILE A 60 16.31 -14.80 21.88
CA ILE A 60 14.85 -14.56 21.98
C ILE A 60 14.09 -15.64 21.24
N ASP A 61 14.47 -15.88 19.97
CA ASP A 61 13.81 -16.86 19.13
C ASP A 61 14.70 -17.19 17.91
N GLN A 62 14.37 -18.27 17.20
CA GLN A 62 14.88 -18.58 15.88
C GLN A 62 13.79 -18.22 14.86
N VAL A 63 14.06 -17.25 14.00
CA VAL A 63 13.04 -16.62 13.15
C VAL A 63 13.43 -16.64 11.68
N ILE A 64 12.43 -16.56 10.81
CA ILE A 64 12.64 -16.26 9.40
C ILE A 64 12.52 -14.75 9.20
N LEU A 65 13.58 -14.13 8.71
CA LEU A 65 13.62 -12.70 8.41
C LEU A 65 13.56 -12.47 6.91
N THR A 66 12.69 -11.59 6.48
CA THR A 66 12.63 -11.08 5.11
C THR A 66 12.81 -9.57 5.10
N TYR A 67 13.64 -9.07 4.18
CA TYR A 67 13.91 -7.65 3.99
C TYR A 67 13.42 -7.18 2.62
N PHE A 68 12.60 -6.15 2.60
CA PHE A 68 12.14 -5.46 1.39
C PHE A 68 12.75 -4.06 1.36
N LYS A 69 13.69 -3.85 0.43
CA LYS A 69 14.40 -2.57 0.31
C LYS A 69 13.54 -1.53 -0.39
N ALA A 70 13.53 -0.32 0.15
CA ALA A 70 12.93 0.85 -0.49
C ALA A 70 13.47 1.08 -1.92
N PRO A 71 12.66 1.54 -2.89
CA PRO A 71 11.21 1.72 -2.82
C PRO A 71 10.40 0.47 -3.14
N LYS A 72 11.04 -0.71 -3.31
CA LYS A 72 10.41 -2.00 -3.69
C LYS A 72 9.89 -2.75 -2.45
N SER A 73 9.01 -2.10 -1.71
CA SER A 73 8.36 -2.63 -0.50
C SER A 73 6.90 -2.20 -0.46
N PHE A 74 6.12 -2.75 0.45
CA PHE A 74 4.71 -2.42 0.61
C PHE A 74 4.49 -0.94 0.92
N THR A 75 5.24 -0.38 1.85
CA THR A 75 5.09 1.04 2.26
C THR A 75 5.92 2.00 1.41
N GLY A 76 6.77 1.51 0.50
CA GLY A 76 7.78 2.33 -0.20
C GLY A 76 8.99 2.70 0.65
N GLN A 77 9.02 2.35 1.94
CA GLN A 77 10.15 2.50 2.86
C GLN A 77 10.88 1.16 3.00
N ASP A 78 12.00 1.11 3.74
CA ASP A 78 12.58 -0.18 4.14
C ASP A 78 11.61 -0.93 5.05
N VAL A 79 11.27 -2.18 4.67
CA VAL A 79 10.36 -3.05 5.42
C VAL A 79 11.05 -4.35 5.79
N PHE A 80 10.82 -4.78 7.02
CA PHE A 80 11.24 -6.09 7.50
C PHE A 80 10.04 -6.88 8.02
N GLU A 81 10.03 -8.16 7.74
CA GLU A 81 9.10 -9.12 8.31
C GLU A 81 9.87 -10.15 9.11
N ILE A 82 9.53 -10.26 10.39
CA ILE A 82 10.08 -11.23 11.33
C ILE A 82 8.99 -12.27 11.56
N ASN A 83 9.15 -13.45 10.96
CA ASN A 83 8.28 -14.58 11.24
C ASN A 83 8.85 -15.33 12.43
N CYS A 84 8.26 -15.14 13.60
CA CYS A 84 8.66 -15.74 14.87
C CYS A 84 7.67 -16.83 15.30
N HIS A 85 7.99 -17.60 16.32
CA HIS A 85 7.02 -18.51 16.93
C HIS A 85 5.87 -17.73 17.56
N GLY A 86 4.63 -18.18 17.30
CA GLY A 86 3.38 -17.53 17.71
C GLY A 86 3.08 -17.68 19.20
N SER A 87 4.04 -17.31 20.02
CA SER A 87 3.93 -17.27 21.47
C SER A 87 3.72 -15.84 21.96
N ILE A 88 2.72 -15.63 22.81
CA ILE A 88 2.48 -14.33 23.45
C ILE A 88 3.75 -13.79 24.13
N ALA A 89 4.56 -14.67 24.74
CA ALA A 89 5.79 -14.28 25.40
C ALA A 89 6.86 -13.81 24.39
N VAL A 90 7.02 -14.51 23.26
CA VAL A 90 7.94 -14.16 22.20
C VAL A 90 7.57 -12.82 21.56
N VAL A 91 6.31 -12.67 21.14
CA VAL A 91 5.80 -11.44 20.54
C VAL A 91 5.95 -10.24 21.49
N LYS A 92 5.57 -10.41 22.77
CA LYS A 92 5.74 -9.36 23.79
C LYS A 92 7.20 -9.00 24.02
N LYS A 93 8.12 -10.00 24.03
CA LYS A 93 9.55 -9.75 24.19
C LYS A 93 10.12 -8.95 23.02
N ILE A 94 9.81 -9.34 21.78
CA ILE A 94 10.25 -8.63 20.57
C ILE A 94 9.69 -7.20 20.57
N SER A 95 8.39 -7.03 20.85
CA SER A 95 7.73 -5.72 20.92
C SER A 95 8.39 -4.78 21.92
N ASN A 96 8.68 -5.29 23.14
CA ASN A 96 9.34 -4.49 24.17
C ASN A 96 10.76 -4.05 23.73
N ILE A 97 11.51 -4.91 23.04
CA ILE A 97 12.84 -4.59 22.54
C ILE A 97 12.74 -3.53 21.43
N LEU A 98 11.81 -3.67 20.50
CA LEU A 98 11.60 -2.69 19.43
C LEU A 98 11.24 -1.32 20.02
N SER A 99 10.31 -1.27 20.98
CA SER A 99 9.93 -0.04 21.68
C SER A 99 11.13 0.58 22.42
N PHE A 100 11.94 -0.23 23.13
CA PHE A 100 13.16 0.24 23.78
C PHE A 100 14.19 0.81 22.80
N LEU A 101 14.24 0.29 21.57
CA LEU A 101 15.10 0.78 20.50
C LEU A 101 14.54 2.01 19.77
N GLY A 102 13.43 2.56 20.24
CA GLY A 102 12.78 3.77 19.69
C GLY A 102 11.92 3.50 18.47
N VAL A 103 11.47 2.26 18.26
CA VAL A 103 10.48 1.94 17.24
C VAL A 103 9.09 2.10 17.85
N ARG A 104 8.24 2.89 17.21
CA ARG A 104 6.87 3.15 17.69
C ARG A 104 5.93 2.04 17.22
N LEU A 105 4.96 1.68 18.07
CA LEU A 105 3.86 0.84 17.63
C LEU A 105 3.04 1.58 16.56
N ALA A 106 2.71 0.88 15.48
CA ALA A 106 1.91 1.44 14.39
C ALA A 106 0.46 1.68 14.85
N GLU A 107 -0.15 2.74 14.34
CA GLU A 107 -1.59 2.93 14.42
C GLU A 107 -2.33 1.95 13.48
N PRO A 108 -3.60 1.61 13.75
CA PRO A 108 -4.40 0.82 12.82
C PRO A 108 -4.38 1.40 11.40
N GLY A 109 -4.09 0.55 10.41
CA GLY A 109 -4.01 0.97 9.00
C GLY A 109 -2.78 1.80 8.62
N GLU A 110 -1.83 2.07 9.51
CA GLU A 110 -0.72 2.99 9.23
C GLU A 110 0.23 2.49 8.14
N PHE A 111 0.48 1.19 8.01
CA PHE A 111 1.27 0.65 6.91
C PHE A 111 0.64 0.95 5.55
N THR A 112 -0.67 0.77 5.43
CA THR A 112 -1.44 1.06 4.21
C THR A 112 -1.49 2.56 3.93
N LYS A 113 -1.67 3.39 4.97
CA LYS A 113 -1.59 4.85 4.86
C LYS A 113 -0.22 5.31 4.35
N ARG A 114 0.88 4.72 4.81
CA ARG A 114 2.22 5.01 4.30
C ARG A 114 2.39 4.56 2.84
N ALA A 115 1.81 3.42 2.46
CA ALA A 115 1.80 2.96 1.08
C ALA A 115 1.08 3.96 0.15
N LEU A 116 -0.09 4.44 0.54
CA LEU A 116 -0.84 5.48 -0.16
C LEU A 116 -0.02 6.78 -0.29
N MET A 117 0.54 7.28 0.82
CA MET A 117 1.33 8.52 0.84
C MET A 117 2.64 8.45 0.04
N ASN A 118 3.17 7.26 -0.16
CA ASN A 118 4.36 6.99 -0.97
C ASN A 118 4.02 6.52 -2.39
N ASN A 119 2.77 6.71 -2.85
CA ASN A 119 2.28 6.33 -4.19
C ASN A 119 2.53 4.85 -4.54
N LYS A 120 2.45 3.95 -3.55
CA LYS A 120 2.51 2.50 -3.75
C LYS A 120 1.13 1.91 -4.02
N LEU A 121 0.12 2.54 -3.48
CA LEU A 121 -1.30 2.25 -3.68
C LEU A 121 -2.01 3.57 -3.97
N ASP A 122 -3.08 3.54 -4.74
CA ASP A 122 -4.06 4.63 -4.82
C ASP A 122 -5.19 4.43 -3.78
N LEU A 123 -6.14 5.37 -3.74
CA LEU A 123 -7.23 5.32 -2.77
C LEU A 123 -8.13 4.10 -2.99
N VAL A 124 -8.48 3.80 -4.24
CA VAL A 124 -9.32 2.64 -4.61
C VAL A 124 -8.64 1.33 -4.19
N GLN A 125 -7.35 1.20 -4.47
CA GLN A 125 -6.55 0.04 -4.07
C GLN A 125 -6.46 -0.09 -2.55
N THR A 126 -6.38 1.04 -1.83
CA THR A 126 -6.35 1.06 -0.36
C THR A 126 -7.65 0.53 0.24
N GLU A 127 -8.79 0.98 -0.28
CA GLU A 127 -10.13 0.50 0.11
C GLU A 127 -10.32 -0.97 -0.26
N SER A 128 -9.93 -1.35 -1.47
CA SER A 128 -10.02 -2.74 -1.96
C SER A 128 -9.17 -3.72 -1.16
N LEU A 129 -8.05 -3.28 -0.59
CA LEU A 129 -7.27 -4.10 0.34
C LEU A 129 -8.04 -4.39 1.62
N SER A 130 -8.77 -3.41 2.15
CA SER A 130 -9.66 -3.61 3.30
C SER A 130 -10.80 -4.57 2.97
N ASP A 131 -11.43 -4.39 1.80
CA ASP A 131 -12.52 -5.27 1.33
C ASP A 131 -12.03 -6.71 1.16
N LEU A 132 -10.81 -6.89 0.65
CA LEU A 132 -10.22 -8.21 0.49
C LEU A 132 -10.02 -8.91 1.84
N ILE A 133 -9.52 -8.19 2.84
CA ILE A 133 -9.29 -8.75 4.19
C ILE A 133 -10.62 -9.12 4.86
N ASN A 134 -11.68 -8.36 4.60
CA ASN A 134 -13.01 -8.56 5.19
C ASN A 134 -13.94 -9.41 4.31
N SER A 135 -13.46 -9.95 3.18
CA SER A 135 -14.31 -10.74 2.28
C SER A 135 -14.68 -12.09 2.89
N GLU A 136 -15.97 -12.40 2.92
CA GLU A 136 -16.53 -13.66 3.42
C GLU A 136 -17.01 -14.57 2.27
N THR A 137 -17.17 -14.01 1.06
CA THR A 137 -17.64 -14.75 -0.11
C THR A 137 -16.63 -14.68 -1.26
N GLU A 138 -16.64 -15.71 -2.14
CA GLU A 138 -15.79 -15.74 -3.32
C GLU A 138 -16.04 -14.55 -4.26
N LYS A 139 -17.28 -14.09 -4.36
CA LYS A 139 -17.63 -12.93 -5.17
C LYS A 139 -17.03 -11.64 -4.63
N GLN A 140 -17.08 -11.43 -3.30
CA GLN A 140 -16.44 -10.28 -2.65
C GLN A 140 -14.92 -10.32 -2.84
N ARG A 141 -14.29 -11.49 -2.61
CA ARG A 141 -12.86 -11.68 -2.80
C ARG A 141 -12.43 -11.36 -4.24
N SER A 142 -13.16 -11.89 -5.22
CA SER A 142 -12.87 -11.69 -6.64
C SER A 142 -12.97 -10.22 -7.06
N LEU A 143 -14.00 -9.51 -6.59
CA LEU A 143 -14.18 -8.08 -6.84
C LEU A 143 -13.07 -7.25 -6.21
N ALA A 144 -12.75 -7.52 -4.94
CA ALA A 144 -11.68 -6.83 -4.22
C ALA A 144 -10.32 -7.02 -4.89
N ILE A 145 -9.98 -8.23 -5.33
CA ILE A 145 -8.73 -8.51 -6.07
C ILE A 145 -8.69 -7.76 -7.41
N ASN A 146 -9.79 -7.73 -8.16
CA ASN A 146 -9.85 -6.99 -9.42
C ASN A 146 -9.57 -5.49 -9.22
N ASN A 147 -10.19 -4.88 -8.22
CA ASN A 147 -9.99 -3.47 -7.89
C ASN A 147 -8.57 -3.21 -7.35
N LEU A 148 -8.07 -4.08 -6.46
CA LEU A 148 -6.69 -3.99 -5.95
C LEU A 148 -5.64 -4.10 -7.07
N SER A 149 -5.92 -4.88 -8.11
CA SER A 149 -5.09 -5.00 -9.31
C SER A 149 -5.18 -3.79 -10.24
N GLY A 150 -5.97 -2.78 -9.90
CA GLY A 150 -6.09 -1.51 -10.64
C GLY A 150 -7.20 -1.47 -11.68
N GLY A 151 -8.11 -2.44 -11.71
CA GLY A 151 -9.20 -2.47 -12.70
C GLY A 151 -10.05 -1.21 -12.69
N LEU A 152 -10.57 -0.82 -11.52
CA LEU A 152 -11.36 0.41 -11.35
C LEU A 152 -10.51 1.66 -11.53
N SER A 153 -9.28 1.69 -11.01
CA SER A 153 -8.36 2.83 -11.16
C SER A 153 -8.07 3.14 -12.63
N PHE A 154 -7.82 2.12 -13.44
CA PHE A 154 -7.61 2.26 -14.88
C PHE A 154 -8.85 2.83 -15.60
N PHE A 155 -10.03 2.33 -15.24
CA PHE A 155 -11.30 2.84 -15.78
C PHE A 155 -11.49 4.33 -15.43
N VAL A 156 -11.32 4.71 -14.16
CA VAL A 156 -11.45 6.09 -13.69
C VAL A 156 -10.42 7.00 -14.38
N GLU A 157 -9.17 6.58 -14.52
CA GLU A 157 -8.14 7.37 -15.23
C GLU A 157 -8.53 7.61 -16.70
N LYS A 158 -9.07 6.59 -17.38
CA LYS A 158 -9.56 6.72 -18.76
C LYS A 158 -10.71 7.72 -18.87
N ILE A 159 -11.63 7.72 -17.92
CA ILE A 159 -12.75 8.70 -17.88
C ILE A 159 -12.22 10.10 -17.60
N ASN A 160 -11.33 10.25 -16.61
CA ASN A 160 -10.72 11.55 -16.27
C ASN A 160 -9.99 12.17 -17.46
N LYS A 161 -9.21 11.41 -18.23
CA LYS A 161 -8.56 11.90 -19.45
C LYS A 161 -9.55 12.44 -20.46
N LYS A 162 -10.68 11.73 -20.66
CA LYS A 162 -11.76 12.18 -21.57
C LYS A 162 -12.45 13.44 -21.07
N LEU A 163 -12.73 13.52 -19.77
CA LEU A 163 -13.35 14.70 -19.15
C LEU A 163 -12.43 15.92 -19.22
N THR A 164 -11.13 15.75 -18.93
CA THR A 164 -10.12 16.82 -19.06
C THR A 164 -10.06 17.35 -20.49
N GLN A 165 -10.08 16.46 -21.49
CA GLN A 165 -10.08 16.89 -22.91
C GLN A 165 -11.37 17.61 -23.26
N LEU A 166 -12.52 17.16 -22.77
CA LEU A 166 -13.81 17.79 -22.97
C LEU A 166 -13.85 19.19 -22.33
N LEU A 167 -13.33 19.33 -21.12
CA LEU A 167 -13.21 20.61 -20.42
C LEU A 167 -12.33 21.57 -21.20
N ALA A 168 -11.12 21.16 -21.59
CA ALA A 168 -10.22 21.99 -22.40
C ALA A 168 -10.85 22.48 -23.71
N ASN A 169 -11.58 21.60 -24.41
CA ASN A 169 -12.29 21.98 -25.63
C ASN A 169 -13.42 23.00 -25.36
N THR A 170 -14.08 22.88 -24.18
CA THR A 170 -15.15 23.80 -23.79
C THR A 170 -14.61 25.16 -23.36
N GLU A 171 -13.51 25.18 -22.59
CA GLU A 171 -12.81 26.41 -22.22
C GLU A 171 -12.30 27.15 -23.47
N ALA A 172 -11.66 26.45 -24.41
CA ALA A 172 -11.24 27.05 -25.68
C ALA A 172 -12.43 27.67 -26.47
N LEU A 173 -13.61 27.02 -26.44
CA LEU A 173 -14.81 27.57 -27.10
C LEU A 173 -15.30 28.87 -26.44
N ILE A 174 -15.12 29.00 -25.13
CA ILE A 174 -15.53 30.19 -24.36
C ILE A 174 -14.51 31.32 -24.56
N ASP A 175 -13.22 31.01 -24.41
CA ASP A 175 -12.14 32.01 -24.45
C ASP A 175 -11.94 32.61 -25.85
N PHE A 176 -12.18 31.84 -26.89
CA PHE A 176 -12.04 32.25 -28.29
C PHE A 176 -13.39 32.41 -28.99
N SER A 177 -14.44 32.78 -28.25
CA SER A 177 -15.80 32.93 -28.79
C SER A 177 -15.92 33.97 -29.91
N ASP A 178 -15.00 34.95 -29.96
CA ASP A 178 -14.96 36.03 -30.93
C ASP A 178 -14.07 35.71 -32.15
N GLU A 179 -13.39 34.55 -32.15
CA GLU A 179 -12.59 34.06 -33.26
C GLU A 179 -13.39 33.06 -34.15
N ASP A 180 -12.98 32.92 -35.43
CA ASP A 180 -13.58 31.95 -36.35
C ASP A 180 -13.22 30.51 -36.01
N LEU A 181 -13.79 29.99 -34.92
CA LEU A 181 -13.65 28.58 -34.52
C LEU A 181 -14.34 27.66 -35.54
N PRO A 182 -13.78 26.44 -35.77
CA PRO A 182 -14.43 25.49 -36.66
C PRO A 182 -15.86 25.19 -36.23
N LYS A 183 -16.84 25.34 -37.15
CA LYS A 183 -18.29 25.20 -36.90
C LYS A 183 -18.72 23.87 -36.26
N ASN A 184 -17.84 22.87 -36.24
CA ASN A 184 -18.12 21.54 -35.71
C ASN A 184 -17.59 21.32 -34.27
N VAL A 185 -16.98 22.31 -33.61
CA VAL A 185 -16.43 22.14 -32.25
C VAL A 185 -17.55 21.81 -31.24
N LEU A 186 -18.65 22.54 -31.26
CA LEU A 186 -19.75 22.31 -30.35
C LEU A 186 -20.41 20.92 -30.57
N SER A 187 -20.54 20.47 -31.82
CA SER A 187 -21.06 19.13 -32.11
C SER A 187 -20.12 18.02 -31.62
N LYS A 188 -18.82 18.19 -31.75
CA LYS A 188 -17.80 17.26 -31.19
C LYS A 188 -17.86 17.19 -29.67
N ILE A 189 -18.00 18.33 -28.99
CA ILE A 189 -18.15 18.38 -27.53
C ILE A 189 -19.40 17.60 -27.08
N LYS A 190 -20.54 17.82 -27.74
CA LYS A 190 -21.80 17.10 -27.45
C LYS A 190 -21.66 15.58 -27.66
N GLU A 191 -20.97 15.18 -28.73
CA GLU A 191 -20.73 13.76 -29.03
C GLU A 191 -19.80 13.11 -28.01
N GLN A 192 -18.70 13.77 -27.66
CA GLN A 192 -17.78 13.30 -26.63
C GLN A 192 -18.47 13.12 -25.28
N ASN A 193 -19.31 14.09 -24.88
CA ASN A 193 -20.09 14.02 -23.65
C ASN A 193 -21.07 12.81 -23.66
N LYS A 194 -21.81 12.61 -24.76
CA LYS A 194 -22.68 11.43 -24.91
C LYS A 194 -21.91 10.12 -24.79
N ASN A 195 -20.74 10.03 -25.42
CA ASN A 195 -19.87 8.85 -25.34
C ASN A 195 -19.41 8.57 -23.91
N ILE A 196 -19.00 9.60 -23.15
CA ILE A 196 -18.59 9.44 -21.75
C ILE A 196 -19.75 8.92 -20.92
N ILE A 197 -20.94 9.53 -21.04
CA ILE A 197 -22.15 9.10 -20.33
C ILE A 197 -22.50 7.64 -20.66
N GLN A 198 -22.40 7.24 -21.92
CA GLN A 198 -22.72 5.87 -22.34
C GLN A 198 -21.71 4.85 -21.75
N VAL A 199 -20.42 5.19 -21.72
CA VAL A 199 -19.38 4.34 -21.13
C VAL A 199 -19.63 4.14 -19.64
N ILE A 200 -19.93 5.22 -18.89
CA ILE A 200 -20.23 5.13 -17.45
C ILE A 200 -21.51 4.32 -17.22
N LYS A 201 -22.59 4.56 -18.01
CA LYS A 201 -23.84 3.78 -17.88
C LYS A 201 -23.65 2.29 -18.15
N ASN A 202 -22.76 1.92 -19.07
CA ASN A 202 -22.47 0.51 -19.34
C ASN A 202 -21.74 -0.15 -18.18
N GLU A 203 -20.78 0.57 -17.55
CA GLU A 203 -20.06 0.07 -16.40
C GLU A 203 -20.95 -0.13 -15.17
N LEU A 204 -21.92 0.75 -14.96
CA LEU A 204 -22.88 0.65 -13.84
C LEU A 204 -23.90 -0.52 -13.99
N LYS A 205 -23.96 -1.18 -15.15
CA LYS A 205 -24.84 -2.34 -15.39
C LYS A 205 -24.13 -3.68 -15.14
N ASN A 206 -22.81 -3.68 -15.07
CA ASN A 206 -21.98 -4.85 -14.83
C ASN A 206 -21.69 -5.03 -13.34
#